data_b2d5c67326fe39d72229bfde579336ac
#
_entry.id   b2d5c67326fe39d72229bfde579336ac
#
_cell.length_a   1.000
_cell.length_b   1.000
_cell.length_c   1.000
_cell.angle_alpha   90.00
_cell.angle_beta   90.00
_cell.angle_gamma   90.00
#
_symmetry.space_group_name_H-M   'P 1'
#
loop_
_entity.id
_entity.type
_entity.pdbx_description
1 polymer ?
#
loop_
_entity_poly.entity_id
_entity_poly.type
_entity_poly.pdbx_seq_one_letter_code
_entity_poly.pdbx_strand_id
1 'polypeptide(L)'
;MKGSGKKISIKELSELSGFSPATVSNALNKKRGVNPATAEQIVRLAQERGYITEEKVKSIRVVTYRDSGEVFSDSPFFSVLLESVENESHKCGYETSIINLYRRHADYEERVKAVLNDTTSGVLLIGTELTDETARPF
;
A
#
# COMPACT_ATOMS: atom_id res chain seq x y z
N MET A 1 3.52 27.40 13.40
CA MET A 1 4.75 26.87 14.02
C MET A 1 5.25 25.70 13.24
N LYS A 2 6.34 25.87 12.54
CA LYS A 2 7.03 24.77 11.89
C LYS A 2 7.86 24.06 12.96
N GLY A 3 7.33 22.97 13.51
CA GLY A 3 8.12 22.03 14.26
C GLY A 3 9.06 21.32 13.31
N SER A 4 10.30 21.76 13.18
CA SER A 4 11.36 20.96 12.59
C SER A 4 11.64 19.81 13.55
N GLY A 5 10.78 18.80 13.53
CA GLY A 5 11.07 17.54 14.20
C GLY A 5 12.34 17.00 13.60
N LYS A 6 13.42 17.01 14.37
CA LYS A 6 14.68 16.38 13.99
C LYS A 6 14.36 14.95 13.59
N LYS A 7 14.55 14.63 12.31
CA LYS A 7 14.33 13.25 11.82
C LYS A 7 15.27 12.34 12.58
N ILE A 8 14.70 11.39 13.33
CA ILE A 8 15.50 10.40 14.05
C ILE A 8 16.28 9.55 13.04
N SER A 9 17.53 9.26 13.32
CA SER A 9 18.41 8.47 12.47
C SER A 9 18.36 6.97 12.83
N ILE A 10 18.85 6.12 11.94
CA ILE A 10 19.05 4.68 12.23
C ILE A 10 20.00 4.50 13.43
N LYS A 11 21.00 5.36 13.59
CA LYS A 11 21.92 5.33 14.73
C LYS A 11 21.16 5.60 16.05
N GLU A 12 20.33 6.61 16.08
CA GLU A 12 19.51 6.94 17.26
C GLU A 12 18.51 5.82 17.57
N LEU A 13 17.90 5.22 16.56
CA LEU A 13 17.02 4.05 16.74
C LEU A 13 17.79 2.83 17.28
N SER A 14 19.02 2.62 16.82
CA SER A 14 19.90 1.58 17.33
C SER A 14 20.20 1.77 18.82
N GLU A 15 20.54 2.97 19.23
CA GLU A 15 20.80 3.31 20.62
C GLU A 15 19.57 3.13 21.50
N LEU A 16 18.38 3.52 21.02
CA LEU A 16 17.11 3.40 21.76
C LEU A 16 16.58 1.97 21.83
N SER A 17 16.76 1.18 20.78
CA SER A 17 16.25 -0.19 20.70
C SER A 17 17.18 -1.23 21.32
N GLY A 18 18.47 -0.89 21.49
CA GLY A 18 19.50 -1.83 21.91
C GLY A 18 19.97 -2.82 20.83
N PHE A 19 19.47 -2.69 19.60
CA PHE A 19 19.90 -3.51 18.46
C PHE A 19 20.94 -2.80 17.62
N SER A 20 21.79 -3.56 16.89
CA SER A 20 22.78 -2.97 16.00
C SER A 20 22.14 -2.15 14.86
N PRO A 21 22.85 -1.13 14.31
CA PRO A 21 22.35 -0.37 13.16
C PRO A 21 21.99 -1.26 11.96
N ALA A 22 22.74 -2.33 11.73
CA ALA A 22 22.45 -3.28 10.66
C ALA A 22 21.12 -4.02 10.91
N THR A 23 20.86 -4.47 12.16
CA THR A 23 19.61 -5.10 12.53
C THR A 23 18.43 -4.14 12.38
N VAL A 24 18.57 -2.89 12.83
CA VAL A 24 17.55 -1.86 12.68
C VAL A 24 17.25 -1.59 11.20
N SER A 25 18.28 -1.39 10.39
CA SER A 25 18.10 -1.18 8.96
C SER A 25 17.42 -2.36 8.26
N ASN A 26 17.82 -3.58 8.59
CA ASN A 26 17.24 -4.79 8.00
C ASN A 26 15.77 -4.97 8.41
N ALA A 27 15.43 -4.69 9.66
CA ALA A 27 14.04 -4.74 10.15
C ALA A 27 13.16 -3.71 9.43
N LEU A 28 13.62 -2.47 9.31
CA LEU A 28 12.88 -1.39 8.63
C LEU A 28 12.69 -1.65 7.13
N ASN A 29 13.65 -2.30 6.50
CA ASN A 29 13.60 -2.67 5.07
C ASN A 29 13.01 -4.05 4.81
N LYS A 30 12.39 -4.69 5.82
CA LYS A 30 11.77 -6.01 5.73
C LYS A 30 12.69 -7.09 5.13
N LYS A 31 14.00 -6.98 5.36
CA LYS A 31 14.98 -7.95 4.88
C LYS A 31 14.90 -9.25 5.70
N ARG A 32 15.16 -10.37 5.03
CA ARG A 32 15.27 -11.68 5.70
C ARG A 32 16.42 -11.69 6.71
N GLY A 33 16.26 -12.47 7.78
CA GLY A 33 17.31 -12.67 8.79
C GLY A 33 17.09 -11.91 10.11
N VAL A 34 16.05 -11.10 10.22
CA VAL A 34 15.63 -10.50 11.49
C VAL A 34 14.48 -11.31 12.06
N ASN A 35 14.56 -11.63 13.34
CA ASN A 35 13.46 -12.30 14.06
C ASN A 35 12.18 -11.46 13.96
N PRO A 36 11.01 -12.05 13.63
CA PRO A 36 9.75 -11.31 13.51
C PRO A 36 9.39 -10.45 14.73
N ALA A 37 9.60 -10.96 15.94
CA ALA A 37 9.35 -10.19 17.16
C ALA A 37 10.29 -8.99 17.32
N THR A 38 11.56 -9.15 16.96
CA THR A 38 12.54 -8.07 16.93
C THR A 38 12.19 -7.02 15.87
N ALA A 39 11.79 -7.47 14.67
CA ALA A 39 11.39 -6.57 13.60
C ALA A 39 10.16 -5.75 13.99
N GLU A 40 9.15 -6.35 14.59
CA GLU A 40 7.95 -5.67 15.09
C GLU A 40 8.30 -4.62 16.15
N GLN A 41 9.15 -4.96 17.10
CA GLN A 41 9.61 -4.04 18.15
C GLN A 41 10.33 -2.81 17.56
N ILE A 42 11.21 -3.02 16.58
CA ILE A 42 11.97 -1.94 15.92
C ILE A 42 11.03 -1.05 15.11
N VAL A 43 10.11 -1.64 14.32
CA VAL A 43 9.14 -0.89 13.52
C VAL A 43 8.23 -0.05 14.41
N ARG A 44 7.74 -0.62 15.52
CA ARG A 44 6.92 0.11 16.48
C ARG A 44 7.67 1.29 17.09
N LEU A 45 8.90 1.08 17.54
CA LEU A 45 9.74 2.15 18.08
C LEU A 45 9.99 3.25 17.04
N ALA A 46 10.26 2.87 15.80
CA ALA A 46 10.46 3.80 14.70
C ALA A 46 9.22 4.67 14.46
N GLN A 47 8.03 4.07 14.45
CA GLN A 47 6.76 4.80 14.32
C GLN A 47 6.52 5.76 15.51
N GLU A 48 6.73 5.30 16.72
CA GLU A 48 6.57 6.12 17.94
C GLU A 48 7.54 7.32 17.96
N ARG A 49 8.70 7.19 17.35
CA ARG A 49 9.74 8.23 17.27
C ARG A 49 9.70 9.06 15.99
N GLY A 50 8.70 8.86 15.14
CA GLY A 50 8.56 9.59 13.89
C GLY A 50 9.61 9.25 12.83
N TYR A 51 10.29 8.11 12.95
CA TYR A 51 11.08 7.56 11.86
C TYR A 51 10.10 6.93 10.86
N ILE A 52 9.69 7.74 9.90
CA ILE A 52 8.88 7.27 8.79
C ILE A 52 9.86 6.80 7.73
N THR A 53 9.97 5.49 7.54
CA THR A 53 10.27 4.98 6.21
C THR A 53 9.04 5.30 5.37
N GLU A 54 9.03 6.47 4.76
CA GLU A 54 8.15 6.74 3.64
C GLU A 54 8.58 5.78 2.53
N GLU A 55 8.00 4.59 2.49
CA GLU A 55 7.82 3.91 1.23
C GLU A 55 6.92 4.86 0.44
N LYS A 56 7.54 5.74 -0.35
CA LYS A 56 6.80 6.68 -1.17
C LYS A 56 5.88 5.87 -2.05
N VAL A 57 4.60 6.14 -1.96
CA VAL A 57 3.64 5.66 -2.96
C VAL A 57 4.21 6.05 -4.33
N LYS A 58 4.40 5.08 -5.19
CA LYS A 58 5.02 5.24 -6.53
C LYS A 58 3.97 5.13 -7.64
N SER A 59 2.88 4.46 -7.34
CA SER A 59 1.81 4.20 -8.31
C SER A 59 0.44 4.27 -7.69
N ILE A 60 -0.56 4.48 -8.54
CA ILE A 60 -1.97 4.41 -8.19
C ILE A 60 -2.56 3.18 -8.87
N ARG A 61 -3.19 2.31 -8.10
CA ARG A 61 -3.90 1.14 -8.59
C ARG A 61 -5.40 1.40 -8.58
N VAL A 62 -5.99 1.38 -9.76
CA VAL A 62 -7.45 1.38 -9.90
C VAL A 62 -7.90 -0.07 -9.86
N VAL A 63 -8.58 -0.43 -8.78
CA VAL A 63 -9.06 -1.80 -8.54
C VAL A 63 -10.56 -1.82 -8.75
N THR A 64 -11.03 -2.65 -9.69
CA THR A 64 -12.47 -2.87 -9.91
C THR A 64 -12.89 -4.19 -9.30
N TYR A 65 -13.98 -4.19 -8.57
CA TYR A 65 -14.58 -5.41 -8.01
C TYR A 65 -15.87 -5.76 -8.74
N ARG A 66 -16.03 -7.04 -9.03
CA ARG A 66 -17.23 -7.59 -9.68
C ARG A 66 -17.61 -8.96 -9.11
N ASP A 67 -18.90 -9.19 -8.97
CA ASP A 67 -19.49 -10.49 -8.60
C ASP A 67 -20.40 -11.03 -9.72
N SER A 68 -21.23 -10.17 -10.32
CA SER A 68 -22.21 -10.57 -11.34
C SER A 68 -21.60 -10.96 -12.69
N GLY A 69 -20.40 -10.52 -12.99
CA GLY A 69 -19.77 -10.68 -14.31
C GLY A 69 -20.26 -9.67 -15.37
N GLU A 70 -21.14 -8.74 -15.02
CA GLU A 70 -21.51 -7.65 -15.93
C GLU A 70 -20.33 -6.72 -16.19
N VAL A 71 -20.15 -6.33 -17.46
CA VAL A 71 -19.00 -5.56 -17.90
C VAL A 71 -19.31 -4.06 -17.77
N PHE A 72 -18.82 -3.43 -16.70
CA PHE A 72 -18.90 -1.97 -16.54
C PHE A 72 -18.07 -1.19 -17.56
N SER A 73 -17.18 -1.89 -18.30
CA SER A 73 -16.26 -1.28 -19.26
C SER A 73 -16.94 -0.62 -20.45
N ASP A 74 -18.20 -0.93 -20.73
CA ASP A 74 -18.94 -0.36 -21.84
C ASP A 74 -19.61 0.99 -21.50
N SER A 75 -19.49 1.44 -20.26
CA SER A 75 -19.99 2.74 -19.84
C SER A 75 -19.01 3.86 -20.23
N PRO A 76 -19.45 4.89 -20.98
CA PRO A 76 -18.63 6.07 -21.26
C PRO A 76 -18.10 6.75 -19.98
N PHE A 77 -18.86 6.68 -18.89
CA PHE A 77 -18.47 7.19 -17.58
C PHE A 77 -17.18 6.51 -17.06
N PHE A 78 -17.09 5.19 -17.22
CA PHE A 78 -15.92 4.46 -16.73
C PHE A 78 -14.64 4.83 -17.49
N SER A 79 -14.74 4.99 -18.80
CA SER A 79 -13.61 5.42 -19.65
C SER A 79 -13.14 6.83 -19.27
N VAL A 80 -14.06 7.76 -19.06
CA VAL A 80 -13.73 9.14 -18.62
C VAL A 80 -13.11 9.14 -17.21
N LEU A 81 -13.63 8.31 -16.31
CA LEU A 81 -13.08 8.18 -14.96
C LEU A 81 -11.62 7.69 -14.99
N LEU A 82 -11.35 6.61 -15.74
CA LEU A 82 -10.00 6.06 -15.86
C LEU A 82 -9.02 7.05 -16.49
N GLU A 83 -9.44 7.71 -17.55
CA GLU A 83 -8.63 8.75 -18.21
C GLU A 83 -8.32 9.90 -17.24
N SER A 84 -9.30 10.34 -16.46
CA SER A 84 -9.11 11.41 -15.48
C SER A 84 -8.14 11.00 -14.37
N VAL A 85 -8.27 9.78 -13.86
CA VAL A 85 -7.37 9.24 -12.83
C VAL A 85 -5.94 9.11 -13.36
N GLU A 86 -5.79 8.60 -14.58
CA GLU A 86 -4.47 8.45 -15.21
C GLU A 86 -3.80 9.82 -15.43
N ASN A 87 -4.52 10.79 -16.00
CA ASN A 87 -4.01 12.11 -16.23
C ASN A 87 -3.57 12.82 -14.94
N GLU A 88 -4.39 12.77 -13.88
CA GLU A 88 -4.02 13.40 -12.60
C GLU A 88 -2.88 12.67 -11.90
N SER A 89 -2.86 11.35 -11.95
CA SER A 89 -1.76 10.54 -11.40
C SER A 89 -0.45 10.87 -12.10
N HIS A 90 -0.47 10.95 -13.42
CA HIS A 90 0.71 11.30 -14.24
C HIS A 90 1.24 12.70 -13.92
N LYS A 91 0.37 13.71 -13.79
CA LYS A 91 0.75 15.08 -13.39
C LYS A 91 1.43 15.10 -12.01
N CYS A 92 1.01 14.21 -11.11
CA CYS A 92 1.60 14.07 -9.77
C CYS A 92 2.85 13.18 -9.74
N GLY A 93 3.27 12.61 -10.88
CA GLY A 93 4.43 11.75 -11.00
C GLY A 93 4.20 10.30 -10.58
N TYR A 94 2.92 9.84 -10.57
CA TYR A 94 2.56 8.45 -10.28
C TYR A 94 2.26 7.68 -11.57
N GLU A 95 2.63 6.41 -11.58
CA GLU A 95 2.16 5.46 -12.59
C GLU A 95 0.77 4.94 -12.22
N THR A 96 -0.07 4.66 -13.21
CA THR A 96 -1.41 4.10 -13.00
C THR A 96 -1.48 2.69 -13.54
N SER A 97 -2.06 1.79 -12.75
CA SER A 97 -2.37 0.41 -13.16
C SER A 97 -3.81 0.06 -12.85
N ILE A 98 -4.38 -0.84 -13.66
CA ILE A 98 -5.76 -1.31 -13.48
C ILE A 98 -5.73 -2.77 -13.09
N ILE A 99 -6.43 -3.12 -12.02
CA ILE A 99 -6.60 -4.50 -11.55
C ILE A 99 -8.09 -4.81 -11.50
N ASN A 100 -8.49 -5.85 -12.21
CA ASN A 100 -9.86 -6.33 -12.18
C ASN A 100 -9.97 -7.53 -11.23
N LEU A 101 -10.81 -7.42 -10.22
CA LEU A 101 -11.13 -8.46 -9.27
C LEU A 101 -12.52 -9.05 -9.60
N TYR A 102 -12.52 -10.28 -10.09
CA TYR A 102 -13.75 -11.04 -10.33
C TYR A 102 -13.88 -12.12 -9.27
N ARG A 103 -14.87 -12.02 -8.40
CA ARG A 103 -15.06 -12.95 -7.27
C ARG A 103 -15.13 -14.42 -7.71
N ARG A 104 -15.66 -14.67 -8.90
CA ARG A 104 -15.85 -16.04 -9.44
C ARG A 104 -14.63 -16.61 -10.14
N HIS A 105 -13.56 -15.83 -10.30
CA HIS A 105 -12.32 -16.33 -10.88
C HIS A 105 -11.50 -17.11 -9.85
N ALA A 106 -10.85 -18.17 -10.32
CA ALA A 106 -10.04 -19.05 -9.48
C ALA A 106 -8.86 -18.33 -8.80
N ASP A 107 -8.34 -17.26 -9.42
CA ASP A 107 -7.23 -16.46 -8.94
C ASP A 107 -7.65 -15.25 -8.08
N TYR A 108 -8.93 -15.13 -7.73
CA TYR A 108 -9.47 -13.98 -6.99
C TYR A 108 -8.73 -13.74 -5.67
N GLU A 109 -8.60 -14.76 -4.83
CA GLU A 109 -7.95 -14.66 -3.52
C GLU A 109 -6.47 -14.26 -3.63
N GLU A 110 -5.77 -14.76 -4.64
CA GLU A 110 -4.38 -14.41 -4.90
C GLU A 110 -4.25 -12.94 -5.32
N ARG A 111 -5.15 -12.47 -6.19
CA ARG A 111 -5.18 -11.06 -6.62
C ARG A 111 -5.52 -10.10 -5.47
N VAL A 112 -6.49 -10.46 -4.63
CA VAL A 112 -6.82 -9.67 -3.43
C VAL A 112 -5.60 -9.56 -2.52
N LYS A 113 -4.93 -10.68 -2.22
CA LYS A 113 -3.70 -10.66 -1.42
C LYS A 113 -2.59 -9.81 -2.04
N ALA A 114 -2.43 -9.85 -3.36
CA ALA A 114 -1.45 -9.03 -4.06
C ALA A 114 -1.75 -7.52 -3.93
N VAL A 115 -3.02 -7.13 -3.96
CA VAL A 115 -3.43 -5.73 -3.72
C VAL A 115 -3.17 -5.32 -2.28
N LEU A 116 -3.56 -6.15 -1.30
CA LEU A 116 -3.43 -5.82 0.13
C LEU A 116 -1.98 -5.81 0.62
N ASN A 117 -1.11 -6.62 0.03
CA ASN A 117 0.30 -6.71 0.41
C ASN A 117 1.19 -5.66 -0.27
N ASP A 118 0.66 -4.89 -1.21
CA ASP A 118 1.42 -3.85 -1.87
C ASP A 118 1.42 -2.57 -1.05
N THR A 119 2.56 -2.25 -0.48
CA THR A 119 2.78 -1.05 0.33
C THR A 119 3.29 0.14 -0.48
N THR A 120 3.52 -0.04 -1.80
CA THR A 120 4.10 0.98 -2.68
C THR A 120 3.07 1.67 -3.57
N SER A 121 1.82 1.22 -3.53
CA SER A 121 0.73 1.77 -4.34
C SER A 121 -0.39 2.34 -3.49
N GLY A 122 -0.93 3.47 -3.92
CA GLY A 122 -2.25 3.92 -3.49
C GLY A 122 -3.34 3.12 -4.21
N VAL A 123 -4.42 2.78 -3.53
CA VAL A 123 -5.53 2.00 -4.10
C VAL A 123 -6.77 2.87 -4.24
N LEU A 124 -7.32 2.93 -5.44
CA LEU A 124 -8.64 3.46 -5.74
C LEU A 124 -9.57 2.28 -6.05
N LEU A 125 -10.44 1.93 -5.10
CA LEU A 125 -11.34 0.80 -5.23
C LEU A 125 -12.70 1.26 -5.81
N ILE A 126 -13.08 0.69 -6.95
CA ILE A 126 -14.39 0.86 -7.59
C ILE A 126 -15.20 -0.39 -7.31
N GLY A 127 -16.08 -0.30 -6.33
CA GLY A 127 -16.79 -1.44 -5.77
C GLY A 127 -18.31 -1.29 -5.83
N THR A 128 -18.88 -1.08 -7.01
CA THR A 128 -20.32 -0.92 -7.18
C THR A 128 -21.13 -2.15 -6.75
N GLU A 129 -20.51 -3.33 -6.77
CA GLU A 129 -21.11 -4.59 -6.33
C GLU A 129 -20.56 -5.08 -4.98
N LEU A 130 -19.75 -4.26 -4.29
CA LEU A 130 -19.28 -4.59 -2.95
C LEU A 130 -20.44 -4.54 -1.94
N THR A 131 -20.49 -5.57 -1.10
CA THR A 131 -21.34 -5.63 0.10
C THR A 131 -20.46 -5.46 1.33
N ASP A 132 -21.06 -5.24 2.50
CA ASP A 132 -20.33 -5.14 3.78
C ASP A 132 -19.45 -6.37 4.04
N GLU A 133 -19.90 -7.55 3.63
CA GLU A 133 -19.15 -8.79 3.78
C GLU A 133 -17.95 -8.85 2.84
N THR A 134 -18.14 -8.47 1.57
CA THR A 134 -17.08 -8.55 0.55
C THR A 134 -16.11 -7.37 0.58
N ALA A 135 -16.48 -6.27 1.24
CA ALA A 135 -15.62 -5.12 1.46
C ALA A 135 -14.62 -5.30 2.63
N ARG A 136 -14.87 -6.24 3.55
CA ARG A 136 -14.03 -6.45 4.76
C ARG A 136 -12.54 -6.66 4.51
N PRO A 137 -12.08 -7.30 3.42
CA PRO A 137 -10.64 -7.46 3.16
C PRO A 137 -9.92 -6.16 2.82
N PHE A 138 -10.63 -5.15 2.34
CA PHE A 138 -10.11 -3.84 1.91
C PHE A 138 -10.29 -2.79 3.00
#